data_48deea5e881dde2211c1787c3cc14897
#
_entry.id   48deea5e881dde2211c1787c3cc14897
#
_cell.length_a   1.000
_cell.length_b   1.000
_cell.length_c   1.000
_cell.angle_alpha   90.00
_cell.angle_beta   90.00
_cell.angle_gamma   90.00
#
_symmetry.space_group_name_H-M   'P 1'
#
loop_
_entity.id
_entity.type
_entity.pdbx_description
1 polymer ?
#
loop_
_entity_poly.entity_id
_entity_poly.type
_entity_poly.pdbx_seq_one_letter_code
_entity_poly.pdbx_strand_id
1 'polypeptide(L)'
;MSLATLAVTVLVLNASNLSTHKGILKGAAVDEASAAETRAPVVGPLDIDQTLAGTEPVFVSDYFSFIGADDKGHVAFAMDNDRSRNGSEFTADAHVVLHDEHLGWIAVSGAGSYENTKKELLRIPDSPNFKFYGDVNNGVILDSPHNGLKLSVAPMIERLSRPGIESVFSLGSAEATLKWRDRTIRGRVIYEYIFKKNLSPWYSLFSGLFYTDFQGLYLMTEDGGDFYFRASKGEAWSELGENVLGFQVLGGNSEVLKDLHIEVLERSYAFGFYRWPKTWRVSWRCKKGAGTLSAQVVDQITVTNWLIGGFAMGIVTGELSYDGTVRPIYGLAELIR
;
A
#
# COMPACT_ATOMS: atom_id res chain seq x y z
N MET A 1 16.69 5.21 34.95
CA MET A 1 16.92 5.99 33.73
C MET A 1 15.92 7.14 33.71
N SER A 2 16.36 8.39 33.62
CA SER A 2 15.42 9.51 33.57
C SER A 2 14.81 9.63 32.18
N LEU A 3 13.61 10.22 32.08
CA LEU A 3 12.95 10.51 30.77
C LEU A 3 13.86 11.29 29.82
N ALA A 4 14.71 12.15 30.34
CA ALA A 4 15.68 12.90 29.55
C ALA A 4 16.75 12.00 28.92
N THR A 5 17.21 10.97 29.61
CA THR A 5 18.19 10.01 29.09
C THR A 5 17.57 9.13 27.99
N LEU A 6 16.28 8.80 28.12
CA LEU A 6 15.55 8.05 27.10
C LEU A 6 15.37 8.88 25.82
N ALA A 7 15.03 10.17 25.96
CA ALA A 7 14.88 11.08 24.81
C ALA A 7 16.19 11.28 24.04
N VAL A 8 17.31 11.38 24.73
CA VAL A 8 18.64 11.54 24.11
C VAL A 8 19.07 10.23 23.42
N THR A 9 18.78 9.07 24.00
CA THR A 9 19.11 7.77 23.38
C THR A 9 18.27 7.55 22.10
N VAL A 10 17.01 7.95 22.10
CA VAL A 10 16.14 7.89 20.92
C VAL A 10 16.62 8.85 19.83
N LEU A 11 17.06 10.05 20.18
CA LEU A 11 17.66 10.98 19.21
C LEU A 11 18.96 10.44 18.60
N VAL A 12 19.79 9.77 19.39
CA VAL A 12 21.05 9.18 18.92
C VAL A 12 20.84 7.96 18.04
N LEU A 13 19.85 7.11 18.34
CA LEU A 13 19.50 5.96 17.50
C LEU A 13 18.88 6.38 16.17
N ASN A 14 18.06 7.44 16.17
CA ASN A 14 17.56 8.02 14.92
C ASN A 14 18.66 8.77 14.14
N ALA A 15 19.63 9.39 14.85
CA ALA A 15 20.77 10.05 14.20
C ALA A 15 21.74 9.07 13.52
N SER A 16 21.85 7.84 13.99
CA SER A 16 22.65 6.81 13.32
C SER A 16 22.00 6.30 12.02
N ASN A 17 20.68 6.24 11.97
CA ASN A 17 19.95 6.01 10.71
C ASN A 17 19.92 7.25 9.80
N LEU A 18 20.01 8.46 10.36
CA LEU A 18 20.12 9.73 9.63
C LEU A 18 21.53 9.96 9.05
N SER A 19 22.57 9.28 9.53
CA SER A 19 23.93 9.43 8.99
C SER A 19 24.08 8.89 7.57
N THR A 20 23.23 7.96 7.16
CA THR A 20 23.16 7.47 5.78
C THR A 20 22.50 8.46 4.81
N HIS A 21 21.74 9.46 5.32
CA HIS A 21 21.04 10.47 4.53
C HIS A 21 21.74 11.84 4.46
N LYS A 22 22.92 12.02 5.07
CA LYS A 22 23.62 13.31 5.09
C LYS A 22 24.11 13.86 3.75
N GLY A 23 24.00 13.09 2.67
CA GLY A 23 24.39 13.52 1.32
C GLY A 23 23.42 14.48 0.62
N ILE A 24 22.17 14.59 1.09
CA ILE A 24 21.09 15.27 0.35
C ILE A 24 20.93 16.75 0.76
N LEU A 25 21.55 17.21 1.85
CA LEU A 25 21.30 18.52 2.44
C LEU A 25 22.09 19.70 1.83
N LYS A 26 22.69 19.57 0.64
CA LYS A 26 23.33 20.71 -0.04
C LYS A 26 22.61 21.06 -1.34
N GLY A 27 21.71 22.03 -1.22
CA GLY A 27 21.33 22.92 -2.31
C GLY A 27 20.04 22.63 -3.03
N ALA A 28 18.95 23.09 -2.48
CA ALA A 28 17.83 23.62 -3.27
C ALA A 28 17.13 24.69 -2.43
N ALA A 29 17.15 25.93 -2.89
CA ALA A 29 16.26 26.96 -2.39
C ALA A 29 14.83 26.55 -2.76
N VAL A 30 13.96 26.52 -1.77
CA VAL A 30 12.53 26.21 -1.97
C VAL A 30 11.89 27.48 -2.50
N ASP A 31 11.50 27.50 -3.76
CA ASP A 31 10.53 28.44 -4.25
C ASP A 31 9.15 28.10 -3.66
N GLU A 32 8.65 28.93 -2.78
CA GLU A 32 7.36 28.81 -2.08
C GLU A 32 6.13 29.03 -2.94
N ALA A 33 6.21 28.93 -4.24
CA ALA A 33 5.10 29.26 -5.12
C ALA A 33 4.77 28.12 -6.09
N SER A 34 4.04 27.15 -5.64
CA SER A 34 3.01 26.51 -6.47
C SER A 34 2.26 25.48 -5.64
N ALA A 35 1.03 25.82 -5.25
CA ALA A 35 0.04 24.81 -4.93
C ALA A 35 -0.07 23.90 -6.15
N ALA A 36 0.49 22.69 -6.03
CA ALA A 36 0.51 21.73 -7.11
C ALA A 36 -0.92 21.46 -7.54
N GLU A 37 -1.30 21.84 -8.74
CA GLU A 37 -2.55 21.41 -9.36
C GLU A 37 -2.51 19.89 -9.45
N THR A 38 -3.06 19.21 -8.43
CA THR A 38 -3.27 17.77 -8.48
C THR A 38 -4.29 17.49 -9.58
N ARG A 39 -3.84 16.87 -10.65
CA ARG A 39 -4.73 16.49 -11.74
C ARG A 39 -5.78 15.51 -11.23
N ALA A 40 -7.01 15.66 -11.73
CA ALA A 40 -8.08 14.71 -11.41
C ALA A 40 -7.64 13.27 -11.75
N PRO A 41 -8.02 12.29 -10.92
CA PRO A 41 -7.73 10.88 -11.21
C PRO A 41 -8.37 10.46 -12.54
N VAL A 42 -7.64 9.71 -13.34
CA VAL A 42 -8.08 9.22 -14.65
C VAL A 42 -8.14 7.70 -14.61
N VAL A 43 -9.26 7.13 -15.05
CA VAL A 43 -9.40 5.69 -15.27
C VAL A 43 -9.14 5.40 -16.74
N GLY A 44 -8.27 4.46 -17.02
CA GLY A 44 -7.92 4.04 -18.37
C GLY A 44 -6.65 3.19 -18.40
N PRO A 45 -6.21 2.79 -19.59
CA PRO A 45 -4.91 2.17 -19.74
C PRO A 45 -3.85 3.16 -19.25
N LEU A 46 -3.04 2.73 -18.29
CA LEU A 46 -1.94 3.53 -17.81
C LEU A 46 -0.74 3.31 -18.71
N ASP A 47 -0.38 4.33 -19.46
CA ASP A 47 0.93 4.40 -20.08
C ASP A 47 1.93 4.99 -19.06
N ILE A 48 2.42 4.11 -18.17
CA ILE A 48 3.44 4.47 -17.18
C ILE A 48 4.66 5.05 -17.90
N ASP A 49 5.02 4.52 -19.05
CA ASP A 49 6.20 4.92 -19.80
C ASP A 49 6.09 6.35 -20.34
N GLN A 50 4.91 6.77 -20.77
CA GLN A 50 4.70 8.17 -21.22
C GLN A 50 4.71 9.17 -20.07
N THR A 51 4.10 8.80 -18.93
CA THR A 51 4.07 9.68 -17.75
C THR A 51 5.45 9.81 -17.09
N LEU A 52 6.31 8.82 -17.29
CA LEU A 52 7.61 8.70 -16.65
C LEU A 52 8.79 8.85 -17.62
N ALA A 53 8.51 9.04 -18.92
CA ALA A 53 9.56 9.14 -19.94
C ALA A 53 10.58 10.24 -19.60
N GLY A 54 11.83 9.84 -19.52
CA GLY A 54 12.95 10.73 -19.26
C GLY A 54 13.14 11.16 -17.81
N THR A 55 12.44 10.51 -16.85
CA THR A 55 12.59 10.83 -15.43
C THR A 55 13.09 9.64 -14.65
N GLU A 56 14.19 9.81 -13.92
CA GLU A 56 14.67 8.82 -12.96
C GLU A 56 13.98 8.99 -11.61
N PRO A 57 13.33 7.96 -11.06
CA PRO A 57 12.77 8.00 -9.73
C PRO A 57 13.85 8.03 -8.65
N VAL A 58 13.47 8.53 -7.47
CA VAL A 58 14.23 8.33 -6.23
C VAL A 58 13.57 7.33 -5.30
N PHE A 59 12.28 7.08 -5.50
CA PHE A 59 11.50 6.09 -4.75
C PHE A 59 10.41 5.48 -5.63
N VAL A 60 10.26 4.18 -5.52
CA VAL A 60 9.18 3.41 -6.15
C VAL A 60 8.68 2.36 -5.16
N SER A 61 7.37 2.26 -5.01
CA SER A 61 6.70 1.21 -4.25
C SER A 61 5.75 0.43 -5.14
N ASP A 62 5.76 -0.89 -5.00
CA ASP A 62 4.76 -1.80 -5.56
C ASP A 62 4.12 -2.58 -4.43
N TYR A 63 2.81 -2.41 -4.28
CA TYR A 63 2.03 -3.12 -3.29
C TYR A 63 1.00 -4.04 -3.96
N PHE A 64 1.03 -5.31 -3.57
CA PHE A 64 0.10 -6.33 -4.05
C PHE A 64 -0.73 -6.85 -2.88
N SER A 65 -2.03 -6.64 -2.93
CA SER A 65 -3.00 -7.15 -1.97
C SER A 65 -3.85 -8.22 -2.63
N PHE A 66 -3.55 -9.50 -2.39
CA PHE A 66 -4.35 -10.62 -2.88
C PHE A 66 -5.38 -11.03 -1.85
N ILE A 67 -6.59 -11.28 -2.34
CA ILE A 67 -7.69 -11.81 -1.56
C ILE A 67 -8.35 -12.91 -2.38
N GLY A 68 -8.53 -14.07 -1.78
CA GLY A 68 -9.16 -15.20 -2.44
C GLY A 68 -9.73 -16.23 -1.46
N ALA A 69 -10.44 -17.19 -1.99
CA ALA A 69 -11.01 -18.29 -1.20
C ALA A 69 -10.96 -19.61 -1.98
N ASP A 70 -10.95 -20.70 -1.25
CA ASP A 70 -11.19 -22.06 -1.75
C ASP A 70 -12.14 -22.80 -0.79
N ASP A 71 -12.26 -24.12 -0.91
CA ASP A 71 -13.08 -24.96 -0.03
C ASP A 71 -12.63 -25.00 1.43
N LYS A 72 -11.41 -24.52 1.71
CA LYS A 72 -10.83 -24.42 3.05
C LYS A 72 -10.90 -22.99 3.64
N GLY A 73 -11.63 -22.06 3.01
CA GLY A 73 -11.83 -20.70 3.52
C GLY A 73 -10.98 -19.63 2.83
N HIS A 74 -11.02 -18.44 3.39
CA HIS A 74 -10.36 -17.26 2.84
C HIS A 74 -8.85 -17.26 3.12
N VAL A 75 -8.13 -16.71 2.14
CA VAL A 75 -6.70 -16.41 2.25
C VAL A 75 -6.47 -14.99 1.77
N ALA A 76 -5.70 -14.24 2.54
CA ALA A 76 -5.21 -12.93 2.15
C ALA A 76 -3.68 -12.93 2.13
N PHE A 77 -3.11 -12.26 1.15
CA PHE A 77 -1.67 -12.09 1.03
C PHE A 77 -1.38 -10.65 0.66
N ALA A 78 -0.41 -10.05 1.31
CA ALA A 78 0.09 -8.73 0.95
C ALA A 78 1.61 -8.75 0.79
N MET A 79 2.07 -8.04 -0.21
CA MET A 79 3.47 -7.74 -0.42
C MET A 79 3.62 -6.26 -0.74
N ASP A 80 4.42 -5.58 0.06
CA ASP A 80 4.92 -4.24 -0.18
C ASP A 80 6.39 -4.33 -0.56
N ASN A 81 6.79 -3.69 -1.64
CA ASN A 81 8.16 -3.66 -2.11
C ASN A 81 8.60 -2.24 -2.42
N ASP A 82 9.30 -1.65 -1.47
CA ASP A 82 9.86 -0.32 -1.56
C ASP A 82 11.27 -0.35 -2.13
N ARG A 83 11.54 0.52 -3.08
CA ARG A 83 12.87 0.71 -3.67
C ARG A 83 13.25 2.17 -3.61
N SER A 84 14.46 2.44 -3.19
CA SER A 84 14.95 3.81 -3.10
C SER A 84 16.37 3.95 -3.64
N ARG A 85 16.68 5.17 -4.06
CA ARG A 85 18.02 5.57 -4.48
C ARG A 85 18.49 6.76 -3.67
N ASN A 86 19.67 6.62 -3.08
CA ASN A 86 20.37 7.71 -2.40
C ASN A 86 21.75 7.88 -3.03
N GLY A 87 21.90 8.88 -3.92
CA GLY A 87 23.11 9.01 -4.73
C GLY A 87 23.34 7.80 -5.63
N SER A 88 24.43 7.07 -5.39
CA SER A 88 24.79 5.82 -6.10
C SER A 88 24.31 4.54 -5.41
N GLU A 89 23.73 4.66 -4.22
CA GLU A 89 23.24 3.54 -3.42
C GLU A 89 21.80 3.23 -3.77
N PHE A 90 21.51 1.96 -4.04
CA PHE A 90 20.19 1.45 -4.35
C PHE A 90 19.79 0.42 -3.30
N THR A 91 18.66 0.64 -2.67
CA THR A 91 18.11 -0.26 -1.65
C THR A 91 16.76 -0.79 -2.07
N ALA A 92 16.39 -1.94 -1.54
CA ALA A 92 15.07 -2.50 -1.64
C ALA A 92 14.64 -3.04 -0.27
N ASP A 93 13.36 -2.95 0.02
CA ASP A 93 12.74 -3.49 1.22
C ASP A 93 11.45 -4.22 0.82
N ALA A 94 11.22 -5.39 1.39
CA ALA A 94 10.03 -6.16 1.12
C ALA A 94 9.35 -6.58 2.42
N HIS A 95 8.09 -6.19 2.55
CA HIS A 95 7.22 -6.64 3.61
C HIS A 95 6.21 -7.63 3.02
N VAL A 96 6.21 -8.87 3.54
CA VAL A 96 5.36 -9.94 3.02
C VAL A 96 4.61 -10.59 4.16
N VAL A 97 3.30 -10.62 4.06
CA VAL A 97 2.41 -11.25 5.03
C VAL A 97 1.38 -12.13 4.32
N LEU A 98 1.01 -13.21 4.97
CA LEU A 98 -0.05 -14.11 4.54
C LEU A 98 -0.95 -14.40 5.74
N HIS A 99 -2.24 -14.34 5.53
CA HIS A 99 -3.25 -14.76 6.47
C HIS A 99 -4.10 -15.88 5.89
N ASP A 100 -4.29 -16.91 6.68
CA ASP A 100 -5.21 -18.01 6.39
C ASP A 100 -6.31 -18.00 7.45
N GLU A 101 -7.57 -18.14 7.05
CA GLU A 101 -8.72 -18.00 7.95
C GLU A 101 -8.66 -18.96 9.16
N HIS A 102 -8.04 -20.13 9.00
CA HIS A 102 -7.94 -21.13 10.08
C HIS A 102 -6.61 -21.10 10.83
N LEU A 103 -5.54 -20.70 10.17
CA LEU A 103 -4.20 -20.71 10.76
C LEU A 103 -3.77 -19.33 11.30
N GLY A 104 -4.53 -18.26 10.96
CA GLY A 104 -4.17 -16.89 11.29
C GLY A 104 -3.01 -16.36 10.45
N TRP A 105 -2.29 -15.38 10.98
CA TRP A 105 -1.14 -14.78 10.31
C TRP A 105 0.06 -15.70 10.27
N ILE A 106 0.68 -15.77 9.11
CA ILE A 106 1.83 -16.62 8.83
C ILE A 106 3.00 -15.74 8.41
N ALA A 107 4.11 -15.89 9.11
CA ALA A 107 5.34 -15.23 8.73
C ALA A 107 5.86 -15.80 7.41
N VAL A 108 6.12 -14.93 6.45
CA VAL A 108 6.78 -15.31 5.19
C VAL A 108 8.26 -15.00 5.32
N SER A 109 9.09 -16.03 5.23
CA SER A 109 10.54 -15.88 5.38
C SER A 109 11.15 -15.14 4.18
N GLY A 110 12.19 -14.34 4.45
CA GLY A 110 12.95 -13.62 3.45
C GLY A 110 12.40 -12.26 3.06
N ALA A 111 11.42 -11.75 3.83
CA ALA A 111 11.09 -10.34 3.83
C ALA A 111 12.18 -9.55 4.58
N GLY A 112 12.31 -8.27 4.27
CA GLY A 112 13.25 -7.34 4.87
C GLY A 112 14.07 -6.59 3.86
N SER A 113 15.04 -5.82 4.35
CA SER A 113 15.91 -4.99 3.52
C SER A 113 16.97 -5.83 2.79
N TYR A 114 17.20 -5.54 1.54
CA TYR A 114 18.21 -6.20 0.71
C TYR A 114 18.81 -5.23 -0.32
N GLU A 115 19.99 -5.58 -0.84
CA GLU A 115 20.66 -4.78 -1.86
C GLU A 115 19.93 -4.90 -3.20
N ASN A 116 19.65 -3.77 -3.84
CA ASN A 116 19.15 -3.75 -5.21
C ASN A 116 20.34 -3.84 -6.19
N THR A 117 20.78 -5.05 -6.46
CA THR A 117 21.94 -5.33 -7.31
C THR A 117 21.75 -4.91 -8.77
N LYS A 118 20.51 -4.76 -9.23
CA LYS A 118 20.21 -4.27 -10.59
C LYS A 118 20.44 -2.77 -10.74
N LYS A 119 20.54 -2.03 -9.62
CA LYS A 119 20.66 -0.56 -9.58
C LYS A 119 19.57 0.13 -10.40
N GLU A 120 18.37 -0.40 -10.31
CA GLU A 120 17.21 0.01 -11.07
C GLU A 120 15.99 0.08 -10.13
N LEU A 121 15.17 1.12 -10.22
CA LEU A 121 14.00 1.26 -9.35
C LEU A 121 12.68 0.85 -10.02
N LEU A 122 12.59 0.90 -11.35
CA LEU A 122 11.35 0.63 -12.07
C LEU A 122 10.95 -0.86 -12.08
N ARG A 123 11.91 -1.74 -11.88
CA ARG A 123 11.65 -3.18 -11.79
C ARG A 123 11.86 -3.67 -10.39
N ILE A 124 10.96 -4.55 -9.94
CA ILE A 124 11.13 -5.24 -8.67
C ILE A 124 12.35 -6.16 -8.79
N PRO A 125 13.40 -5.96 -7.98
CA PRO A 125 14.56 -6.83 -7.99
C PRO A 125 14.23 -8.17 -7.35
N ASP A 126 14.92 -9.24 -7.78
CA ASP A 126 14.85 -10.50 -7.07
C ASP A 126 15.44 -10.32 -5.67
N SER A 127 14.66 -10.68 -4.65
CA SER A 127 15.17 -10.84 -3.29
C SER A 127 15.77 -12.24 -3.12
N PRO A 128 16.50 -12.51 -2.04
CA PRO A 128 17.02 -13.84 -1.77
C PRO A 128 15.98 -14.96 -1.81
N ASN A 129 14.72 -14.64 -1.49
CA ASN A 129 13.66 -15.64 -1.34
C ASN A 129 12.45 -15.41 -2.26
N PHE A 130 12.42 -14.31 -3.02
CA PHE A 130 11.35 -13.99 -3.94
C PHE A 130 11.92 -13.66 -5.32
N LYS A 131 11.27 -14.17 -6.35
CA LYS A 131 11.57 -13.84 -7.75
C LYS A 131 10.34 -13.25 -8.40
N PHE A 132 10.56 -12.20 -9.19
CA PHE A 132 9.54 -11.52 -9.96
C PHE A 132 9.73 -11.75 -11.44
N TYR A 133 8.64 -12.09 -12.12
CA TYR A 133 8.60 -12.25 -13.57
C TYR A 133 7.44 -11.48 -14.16
N GLY A 134 7.64 -10.91 -15.33
CA GLY A 134 6.61 -10.14 -16.04
C GLY A 134 6.50 -8.70 -15.55
N ASP A 135 5.39 -8.11 -15.87
CA ASP A 135 4.99 -6.77 -15.50
C ASP A 135 3.46 -6.67 -15.41
N VAL A 136 2.94 -5.58 -14.85
CA VAL A 136 1.49 -5.43 -14.63
C VAL A 136 0.65 -5.37 -15.90
N ASN A 137 1.24 -5.07 -17.07
CA ASN A 137 0.53 -5.03 -18.36
C ASN A 137 0.42 -6.44 -18.98
N ASN A 138 1.42 -7.29 -18.76
CA ASN A 138 1.52 -8.62 -19.36
C ASN A 138 1.22 -9.75 -18.35
N GLY A 139 1.03 -9.39 -17.09
CA GLY A 139 0.85 -10.30 -15.97
C GLY A 139 2.11 -10.47 -15.16
N VAL A 140 1.94 -10.63 -13.86
CA VAL A 140 3.01 -10.75 -12.87
C VAL A 140 3.02 -12.14 -12.26
N ILE A 141 4.19 -12.70 -12.08
CA ILE A 141 4.41 -13.89 -11.28
C ILE A 141 5.39 -13.53 -10.15
N LEU A 142 4.93 -13.68 -8.93
CA LEU A 142 5.76 -13.70 -7.73
C LEU A 142 5.96 -15.16 -7.32
N ASP A 143 7.21 -15.61 -7.24
CA ASP A 143 7.56 -17.00 -6.94
C ASP A 143 8.50 -17.06 -5.74
N SER A 144 8.10 -17.78 -4.72
CA SER A 144 8.88 -18.06 -3.52
C SER A 144 8.90 -19.56 -3.22
N PRO A 145 9.72 -20.33 -3.93
CA PRO A 145 9.75 -21.80 -3.77
C PRO A 145 10.07 -22.23 -2.34
N HIS A 146 10.94 -21.48 -1.67
CA HIS A 146 11.32 -21.74 -0.27
C HIS A 146 10.13 -21.68 0.69
N ASN A 147 9.18 -20.79 0.43
CA ASN A 147 7.95 -20.65 1.22
C ASN A 147 6.78 -21.47 0.66
N GLY A 148 7.00 -22.23 -0.44
CA GLY A 148 5.95 -22.96 -1.12
C GLY A 148 4.83 -22.06 -1.64
N LEU A 149 5.19 -20.82 -2.08
CA LEU A 149 4.25 -19.79 -2.45
C LEU A 149 4.51 -19.32 -3.88
N LYS A 150 3.44 -19.23 -4.67
CA LYS A 150 3.47 -18.64 -6.01
C LYS A 150 2.18 -17.87 -6.26
N LEU A 151 2.29 -16.57 -6.44
CA LEU A 151 1.19 -15.71 -6.87
C LEU A 151 1.32 -15.45 -8.37
N SER A 152 0.23 -15.70 -9.12
CA SER A 152 0.12 -15.40 -10.55
C SER A 152 -1.01 -14.41 -10.74
N VAL A 153 -0.72 -13.23 -11.27
CA VAL A 153 -1.66 -12.12 -11.48
C VAL A 153 -1.87 -11.94 -12.98
N ALA A 154 -3.11 -11.89 -13.42
CA ALA A 154 -3.46 -11.60 -14.80
C ALA A 154 -3.09 -10.16 -15.19
N PRO A 155 -3.00 -9.84 -16.50
CA PRO A 155 -2.76 -8.48 -16.96
C PRO A 155 -3.78 -7.49 -16.40
N MET A 156 -3.29 -6.35 -15.93
CA MET A 156 -4.13 -5.25 -15.42
C MET A 156 -4.43 -4.27 -16.55
N ILE A 157 -5.56 -4.48 -17.24
CA ILE A 157 -5.91 -3.71 -18.43
C ILE A 157 -6.35 -2.30 -18.06
N GLU A 158 -7.13 -2.15 -16.99
CA GLU A 158 -7.62 -0.86 -16.52
C GLU A 158 -7.00 -0.51 -15.17
N ARG A 159 -6.54 0.72 -15.07
CA ARG A 159 -5.94 1.26 -13.86
C ARG A 159 -6.40 2.69 -13.63
N LEU A 160 -6.59 3.03 -12.37
CA LEU A 160 -6.66 4.40 -11.93
C LEU A 160 -5.23 4.97 -11.91
N SER A 161 -5.04 6.13 -12.48
CA SER A 161 -3.80 6.89 -12.36
C SER A 161 -4.07 8.29 -11.88
N ARG A 162 -3.23 8.75 -10.97
CA ARG A 162 -3.24 10.10 -10.46
C ARG A 162 -1.84 10.67 -10.53
N PRO A 163 -1.52 11.40 -11.61
CA PRO A 163 -0.24 12.08 -11.72
C PRO A 163 -0.21 13.33 -10.84
N GLY A 164 0.83 13.44 -10.02
CA GLY A 164 1.25 14.67 -9.35
C GLY A 164 2.38 15.34 -10.14
N ILE A 165 2.92 16.44 -9.62
CA ILE A 165 4.05 17.14 -10.25
C ILE A 165 5.31 16.28 -10.20
N GLU A 166 5.58 15.66 -9.07
CA GLU A 166 6.80 14.88 -8.81
C GLU A 166 6.50 13.42 -8.43
N SER A 167 5.26 13.01 -8.53
CA SER A 167 4.83 11.65 -8.18
C SER A 167 3.76 11.13 -9.12
N VAL A 168 3.66 9.81 -9.19
CA VAL A 168 2.53 9.11 -9.80
C VAL A 168 2.02 8.08 -8.80
N PHE A 169 0.72 8.07 -8.62
CA PHE A 169 0.01 7.05 -7.89
C PHE A 169 -0.89 6.29 -8.85
N SER A 170 -0.85 4.98 -8.81
CA SER A 170 -1.70 4.13 -9.64
C SER A 170 -2.31 3.01 -8.84
N LEU A 171 -3.55 2.69 -9.18
CA LEU A 171 -4.28 1.53 -8.67
C LEU A 171 -4.75 0.67 -9.82
N GLY A 172 -4.66 -0.63 -9.66
CA GLY A 172 -5.22 -1.60 -10.59
C GLY A 172 -5.84 -2.77 -9.86
N SER A 173 -6.63 -3.55 -10.57
CA SER A 173 -7.18 -4.79 -10.08
C SER A 173 -7.15 -5.84 -11.18
N ALA A 174 -6.85 -7.09 -10.81
CA ALA A 174 -6.86 -8.20 -11.74
C ALA A 174 -7.20 -9.52 -11.04
N GLU A 175 -7.66 -10.49 -11.84
CA GLU A 175 -7.75 -11.86 -11.37
C GLU A 175 -6.38 -12.43 -11.03
N ALA A 176 -6.33 -13.27 -10.01
CA ALA A 176 -5.10 -13.87 -9.58
C ALA A 176 -5.31 -15.28 -9.02
N THR A 177 -4.23 -16.04 -9.02
CA THR A 177 -4.20 -17.37 -8.42
C THR A 177 -2.99 -17.45 -7.49
N LEU A 178 -3.24 -17.76 -6.23
CA LEU A 178 -2.23 -18.06 -5.25
C LEU A 178 -2.10 -19.58 -5.07
N LYS A 179 -0.92 -20.10 -5.40
CA LYS A 179 -0.52 -21.45 -4.98
C LYS A 179 0.25 -21.31 -3.68
N TRP A 180 -0.22 -21.96 -2.66
CA TRP A 180 0.41 -21.97 -1.35
C TRP A 180 0.33 -23.36 -0.74
N ARG A 181 1.49 -24.00 -0.55
CA ARG A 181 1.61 -25.41 -0.18
C ARG A 181 0.86 -26.30 -1.18
N ASP A 182 -0.13 -27.08 -0.74
CA ASP A 182 -0.98 -27.98 -1.53
C ASP A 182 -2.28 -27.30 -2.05
N ARG A 183 -2.49 -26.01 -1.69
CA ARG A 183 -3.70 -25.26 -2.07
C ARG A 183 -3.50 -24.48 -3.35
N THR A 184 -4.58 -24.33 -4.10
CA THR A 184 -4.67 -23.40 -5.23
C THR A 184 -5.89 -22.51 -5.01
N ILE A 185 -5.66 -21.29 -4.61
CA ILE A 185 -6.67 -20.33 -4.21
C ILE A 185 -6.87 -19.36 -5.37
N ARG A 186 -8.10 -19.23 -5.84
CA ARG A 186 -8.48 -18.23 -6.83
C ARG A 186 -8.96 -16.99 -6.13
N GLY A 187 -8.63 -15.83 -6.68
CA GLY A 187 -9.01 -14.56 -6.10
C GLY A 187 -8.63 -13.42 -6.99
N ARG A 188 -8.45 -12.27 -6.39
CA ARG A 188 -8.10 -11.03 -7.07
C ARG A 188 -6.97 -10.33 -6.35
N VAL A 189 -6.24 -9.53 -7.10
CA VAL A 189 -5.22 -8.61 -6.57
C VAL A 189 -5.71 -7.19 -6.77
N ILE A 190 -5.64 -6.38 -5.73
CA ILE A 190 -5.62 -4.93 -5.83
C ILE A 190 -4.15 -4.53 -5.75
N TYR A 191 -3.70 -3.81 -6.76
CA TYR A 191 -2.31 -3.38 -6.91
C TYR A 191 -2.22 -1.88 -6.76
N GLU A 192 -1.30 -1.43 -5.93
CA GLU A 192 -0.95 -0.03 -5.75
C GLU A 192 0.49 0.20 -6.21
N TYR A 193 0.70 1.30 -6.93
CA TYR A 193 2.00 1.72 -7.41
C TYR A 193 2.24 3.18 -7.06
N ILE A 194 3.37 3.46 -6.46
CA ILE A 194 3.81 4.80 -6.12
C ILE A 194 5.18 5.05 -6.75
N PHE A 195 5.30 6.16 -7.43
CA PHE A 195 6.53 6.64 -8.03
C PHE A 195 6.80 8.07 -7.58
N LYS A 196 8.02 8.37 -7.13
CA LYS A 196 8.43 9.72 -6.74
C LYS A 196 9.75 10.09 -7.40
N LYS A 197 9.80 11.29 -8.00
CA LYS A 197 10.99 11.90 -8.62
C LYS A 197 11.92 12.50 -7.59
N ASN A 198 11.34 13.09 -6.55
CA ASN A 198 12.06 13.67 -5.43
C ASN A 198 11.44 13.20 -4.12
N LEU A 199 12.29 12.99 -3.11
CA LEU A 199 11.85 12.94 -1.73
C LEU A 199 12.03 14.35 -1.20
N SER A 200 10.95 15.03 -0.83
CA SER A 200 11.04 16.31 -0.12
C SER A 200 12.00 16.13 1.07
N PRO A 201 12.99 17.01 1.27
CA PRO A 201 13.89 16.94 2.42
C PRO A 201 13.13 16.91 3.76
N TRP A 202 11.99 17.59 3.80
CA TRP A 202 11.08 17.60 4.95
C TRP A 202 10.40 16.26 5.16
N TYR A 203 10.05 15.54 4.11
CA TYR A 203 9.47 14.21 4.20
C TYR A 203 10.45 13.23 4.87
N SER A 204 11.71 13.23 4.48
CA SER A 204 12.72 12.37 5.09
C SER A 204 13.11 12.77 6.52
N LEU A 205 13.02 14.08 6.86
CA LEU A 205 13.36 14.57 8.20
C LEU A 205 12.21 14.38 9.19
N PHE A 206 10.97 14.52 8.75
CA PHE A 206 9.79 14.53 9.59
C PHE A 206 8.87 13.31 9.42
N SER A 207 9.08 12.48 8.41
CA SER A 207 8.27 11.26 8.23
C SER A 207 8.32 10.36 9.46
N GLY A 208 9.45 10.30 10.16
CA GLY A 208 9.57 9.57 11.42
C GLY A 208 8.98 10.28 12.65
N LEU A 209 8.71 11.58 12.60
CA LEU A 209 8.21 12.36 13.74
C LEU A 209 6.73 12.76 13.60
N PHE A 210 6.26 12.91 12.38
CA PHE A 210 4.91 13.40 12.06
C PHE A 210 4.20 12.48 11.07
N TYR A 211 4.54 11.20 11.10
CA TYR A 211 3.87 10.23 10.25
C TYR A 211 2.39 10.21 10.58
N THR A 212 1.66 10.42 9.60
CA THR A 212 0.25 10.67 9.60
C THR A 212 -0.49 9.37 9.48
N ASP A 213 -1.60 9.25 10.16
CA ASP A 213 -2.45 8.07 10.10
C ASP A 213 -2.80 7.74 8.64
N PHE A 214 -2.13 6.76 8.06
CA PHE A 214 -2.51 6.18 6.77
C PHE A 214 -3.38 4.96 6.99
N GLN A 215 -4.43 4.84 6.19
CA GLN A 215 -5.36 3.72 6.20
C GLN A 215 -5.68 3.37 4.75
N GLY A 216 -5.32 2.18 4.33
CA GLY A 216 -5.73 1.58 3.06
C GLY A 216 -6.65 0.40 3.34
N LEU A 217 -7.82 0.35 2.70
CA LEU A 217 -8.73 -0.79 2.74
C LEU A 217 -8.79 -1.41 1.35
N TYR A 218 -8.38 -2.65 1.24
CA TYR A 218 -8.37 -3.46 0.03
C TYR A 218 -9.41 -4.55 0.21
N LEU A 219 -10.56 -4.42 -0.43
CA LEU A 219 -11.74 -5.22 -0.12
C LEU A 219 -12.27 -5.90 -1.37
N MET A 220 -12.80 -7.10 -1.19
CA MET A 220 -13.47 -7.86 -2.22
C MET A 220 -14.85 -8.29 -1.74
N THR A 221 -15.83 -8.29 -2.66
CA THR A 221 -17.13 -8.89 -2.46
C THR A 221 -17.16 -10.30 -3.03
N GLU A 222 -18.05 -11.18 -2.53
CA GLU A 222 -18.18 -12.56 -3.01
C GLU A 222 -18.56 -12.64 -4.51
N ASP A 223 -19.29 -11.65 -5.03
CA ASP A 223 -19.65 -11.54 -6.43
C ASP A 223 -18.54 -10.95 -7.34
N GLY A 224 -17.31 -10.79 -6.79
CA GLY A 224 -16.12 -10.40 -7.54
C GLY A 224 -15.96 -8.89 -7.75
N GLY A 225 -16.59 -8.07 -6.92
CA GLY A 225 -16.32 -6.63 -6.88
C GLY A 225 -15.09 -6.33 -6.05
N ASP A 226 -14.23 -5.41 -6.54
CA ASP A 226 -13.07 -4.92 -5.82
C ASP A 226 -13.31 -3.47 -5.40
N PHE A 227 -12.93 -3.16 -4.16
CA PHE A 227 -13.04 -1.84 -3.59
C PHE A 227 -11.74 -1.46 -2.90
N TYR A 228 -11.29 -0.25 -3.18
CA TYR A 228 -10.17 0.36 -2.49
C TYR A 228 -10.60 1.68 -1.89
N PHE A 229 -10.27 1.86 -0.61
CA PHE A 229 -10.47 3.13 0.10
C PHE A 229 -9.19 3.50 0.80
N ARG A 230 -8.79 4.75 0.66
CA ARG A 230 -7.60 5.30 1.30
C ARG A 230 -7.95 6.59 2.03
N ALA A 231 -7.44 6.73 3.23
CA ALA A 231 -7.42 7.99 3.97
C ALA A 231 -6.06 8.19 4.63
N SER A 232 -5.58 9.42 4.64
CA SER A 232 -4.43 9.79 5.45
C SER A 232 -4.62 11.18 6.07
N LYS A 233 -4.10 11.38 7.28
CA LYS A 233 -4.08 12.67 7.95
C LYS A 233 -2.68 13.27 7.84
N GLY A 234 -2.62 14.59 7.59
CA GLY A 234 -1.38 15.35 7.59
C GLY A 234 -0.56 15.19 6.32
N GLU A 235 -1.15 14.70 5.26
CA GLU A 235 -0.56 14.75 3.91
C GLU A 235 -0.44 16.18 3.35
N ALA A 236 -0.41 17.21 4.22
CA ALA A 236 -0.02 18.56 3.81
C ALA A 236 1.35 18.58 3.10
N TRP A 237 2.10 17.50 3.23
CA TRP A 237 3.40 17.25 2.63
C TRP A 237 3.36 16.24 1.49
N SER A 238 2.23 15.57 1.26
CA SER A 238 2.10 14.67 0.13
C SER A 238 1.70 15.47 -1.09
N GLU A 239 2.44 15.31 -2.14
CA GLU A 239 2.15 15.89 -3.46
C GLU A 239 0.81 15.41 -4.02
N LEU A 240 0.19 14.43 -3.40
CA LEU A 240 -1.10 13.88 -3.80
C LEU A 240 -2.29 14.75 -3.36
N GLY A 241 -2.11 15.65 -2.38
CA GLY A 241 -3.02 16.75 -2.04
C GLY A 241 -4.43 16.39 -1.58
N GLU A 242 -4.86 15.14 -1.68
CA GLU A 242 -6.16 14.66 -1.22
C GLU A 242 -5.96 13.63 -0.11
N ASN A 243 -6.66 13.86 0.98
CA ASN A 243 -6.61 12.97 2.13
C ASN A 243 -7.43 11.69 1.94
N VAL A 244 -8.26 11.64 0.90
CA VAL A 244 -9.22 10.54 0.69
C VAL A 244 -9.30 10.16 -0.78
N LEU A 245 -9.20 8.86 -1.06
CA LEU A 245 -9.34 8.29 -2.42
C LEU A 245 -10.16 7.00 -2.34
N GLY A 246 -11.07 6.80 -3.29
CA GLY A 246 -11.80 5.56 -3.45
C GLY A 246 -11.86 5.12 -4.91
N PHE A 247 -11.76 3.82 -5.10
CA PHE A 247 -11.79 3.16 -6.39
C PHE A 247 -12.59 1.86 -6.29
N GLN A 248 -13.37 1.56 -7.32
CA GLN A 248 -14.08 0.29 -7.42
C GLN A 248 -13.94 -0.33 -8.81
N VAL A 249 -13.97 -1.66 -8.84
CA VAL A 249 -14.13 -2.45 -10.06
C VAL A 249 -15.31 -3.37 -9.87
N LEU A 250 -16.36 -3.17 -10.66
CA LEU A 250 -17.60 -3.97 -10.61
C LEU A 250 -18.01 -4.40 -12.00
N GLY A 251 -18.12 -5.72 -12.21
CA GLY A 251 -18.51 -6.28 -13.51
C GLY A 251 -17.59 -5.83 -14.65
N GLY A 252 -16.29 -5.70 -14.40
CA GLY A 252 -15.28 -5.25 -15.35
C GLY A 252 -15.25 -3.74 -15.61
N ASN A 253 -16.04 -2.96 -14.88
CA ASN A 253 -16.03 -1.49 -14.99
C ASN A 253 -15.31 -0.87 -13.81
N SER A 254 -14.31 -0.06 -14.11
CA SER A 254 -13.51 0.69 -13.14
C SER A 254 -14.05 2.10 -12.95
N GLU A 255 -14.14 2.56 -11.71
CA GLU A 255 -14.65 3.89 -11.39
C GLU A 255 -13.96 4.50 -10.17
N VAL A 256 -13.67 5.81 -10.25
CA VAL A 256 -13.28 6.62 -9.09
C VAL A 256 -14.52 7.01 -8.31
N LEU A 257 -14.48 6.80 -7.00
CA LEU A 257 -15.57 7.14 -6.10
C LEU A 257 -15.54 8.64 -5.78
N LYS A 258 -16.71 9.26 -5.77
CA LYS A 258 -16.91 10.69 -5.50
C LYS A 258 -17.57 10.88 -4.15
N ASP A 259 -17.47 12.09 -3.60
CA ASP A 259 -18.07 12.46 -2.33
C ASP A 259 -17.75 11.42 -1.23
N LEU A 260 -16.50 10.94 -1.27
CA LEU A 260 -16.03 9.89 -0.37
C LEU A 260 -15.83 10.45 1.04
N HIS A 261 -16.44 9.79 2.00
CA HIS A 261 -16.29 10.08 3.42
C HIS A 261 -15.91 8.80 4.16
N ILE A 262 -14.77 8.82 4.85
CA ILE A 262 -14.27 7.71 5.67
C ILE A 262 -14.27 8.14 7.13
N GLU A 263 -15.06 7.46 7.94
CA GLU A 263 -15.18 7.69 9.37
C GLU A 263 -14.63 6.49 10.14
N VAL A 264 -13.68 6.73 11.04
CA VAL A 264 -13.21 5.71 11.99
C VAL A 264 -14.10 5.75 13.20
N LEU A 265 -14.91 4.72 13.40
CA LEU A 265 -15.87 4.62 14.51
C LEU A 265 -15.19 4.14 15.79
N GLU A 266 -14.27 3.20 15.69
CA GLU A 266 -13.58 2.60 16.81
C GLU A 266 -12.10 2.47 16.53
N ARG A 267 -11.28 2.63 17.58
CA ARG A 267 -9.85 2.39 17.57
C ARG A 267 -9.49 1.45 18.71
N SER A 268 -8.66 0.46 18.44
CA SER A 268 -8.12 -0.45 19.44
C SER A 268 -6.69 -0.09 19.80
N TYR A 269 -6.27 -0.40 21.01
CA TYR A 269 -4.86 -0.38 21.37
C TYR A 269 -4.19 -1.60 20.70
N ALA A 270 -3.25 -1.32 19.82
CA ALA A 270 -2.18 -2.24 19.53
C ALA A 270 -1.00 -1.85 20.41
N PHE A 271 0.12 -2.49 20.29
CA PHE A 271 1.29 -2.28 21.13
C PHE A 271 1.61 -0.78 21.37
N GLY A 272 1.88 -0.38 22.61
CA GLY A 272 2.30 0.97 22.97
C GLY A 272 1.16 1.99 23.13
N PHE A 273 1.44 3.26 22.79
CA PHE A 273 0.52 4.39 22.94
C PHE A 273 -0.41 4.58 21.72
N TYR A 274 -0.33 3.70 20.72
CA TYR A 274 -1.06 3.84 19.46
C TYR A 274 -2.40 3.17 19.50
N ARG A 275 -3.37 3.86 18.88
CA ARG A 275 -4.71 3.31 18.65
C ARG A 275 -4.88 3.11 17.15
N TRP A 276 -4.85 1.87 16.73
CA TRP A 276 -5.16 1.50 15.35
C TRP A 276 -6.66 1.61 15.09
N PRO A 277 -7.08 2.08 13.91
CA PRO A 277 -8.46 1.96 13.48
C PRO A 277 -8.91 0.50 13.52
N LYS A 278 -10.12 0.28 14.04
CA LYS A 278 -10.71 -1.07 14.14
C LYS A 278 -12.02 -1.18 13.38
N THR A 279 -12.79 -0.11 13.32
CA THR A 279 -14.10 -0.11 12.67
C THR A 279 -14.26 1.16 11.86
N TRP A 280 -14.77 1.00 10.64
CA TRP A 280 -15.03 2.10 9.72
C TRP A 280 -16.47 2.13 9.26
N ARG A 281 -16.94 3.33 8.98
CA ARG A 281 -18.06 3.62 8.11
C ARG A 281 -17.54 4.42 6.93
N VAL A 282 -17.86 3.95 5.72
CA VAL A 282 -17.49 4.65 4.49
C VAL A 282 -18.75 4.93 3.69
N SER A 283 -18.84 6.11 3.11
CA SER A 283 -19.92 6.47 2.18
C SER A 283 -19.34 7.16 0.95
N TRP A 284 -19.95 6.93 -0.20
CA TRP A 284 -19.50 7.49 -1.48
C TRP A 284 -20.63 7.61 -2.49
N ARG A 285 -20.32 8.30 -3.59
CA ARG A 285 -21.16 8.31 -4.81
C ARG A 285 -20.37 7.80 -6.00
N CYS A 286 -21.08 7.23 -6.93
CA CYS A 286 -20.58 6.79 -8.23
C CYS A 286 -21.68 6.98 -9.31
N LYS A 287 -21.39 6.61 -10.54
CA LYS A 287 -22.35 6.78 -11.67
C LYS A 287 -23.68 6.06 -11.44
N LYS A 288 -23.66 4.93 -10.75
CA LYS A 288 -24.86 4.09 -10.53
C LYS A 288 -25.62 4.42 -9.25
N GLY A 289 -25.11 5.31 -8.39
CA GLY A 289 -25.78 5.69 -7.15
C GLY A 289 -24.84 5.93 -5.98
N ALA A 290 -25.36 5.84 -4.78
CA ALA A 290 -24.63 5.95 -3.54
C ALA A 290 -24.28 4.57 -2.98
N GLY A 291 -23.14 4.46 -2.33
CA GLY A 291 -22.71 3.27 -1.62
C GLY A 291 -22.34 3.58 -0.18
N THR A 292 -22.45 2.56 0.66
CA THR A 292 -22.00 2.59 2.05
C THR A 292 -21.29 1.29 2.40
N LEU A 293 -20.31 1.39 3.28
CA LEU A 293 -19.56 0.27 3.82
C LEU A 293 -19.52 0.38 5.34
N SER A 294 -19.78 -0.73 6.01
CA SER A 294 -19.43 -0.94 7.41
C SER A 294 -18.39 -2.05 7.50
N ALA A 295 -17.23 -1.75 8.03
CA ALA A 295 -16.10 -2.67 8.03
C ALA A 295 -15.43 -2.72 9.39
N GLN A 296 -14.91 -3.89 9.78
CA GLN A 296 -14.18 -4.08 11.02
C GLN A 296 -12.96 -4.99 10.82
N VAL A 297 -11.89 -4.71 11.58
CA VAL A 297 -10.75 -5.60 11.72
C VAL A 297 -11.12 -6.76 12.64
N VAL A 298 -10.97 -7.98 12.16
CA VAL A 298 -11.24 -9.21 12.93
C VAL A 298 -9.97 -9.89 13.39
N ASP A 299 -8.85 -9.69 12.69
CA ASP A 299 -7.53 -10.17 13.06
C ASP A 299 -6.46 -9.17 12.60
N GLN A 300 -5.36 -9.02 13.32
CA GLN A 300 -4.35 -8.01 13.05
C GLN A 300 -2.94 -8.50 13.40
N ILE A 301 -1.98 -8.17 12.55
CA ILE A 301 -0.55 -8.33 12.80
C ILE A 301 0.17 -6.98 12.75
N THR A 302 1.12 -6.77 13.63
CA THR A 302 2.07 -5.66 13.53
C THR A 302 3.28 -6.13 12.73
N VAL A 303 3.51 -5.52 11.58
CA VAL A 303 4.60 -5.86 10.66
C VAL A 303 5.91 -5.21 11.12
N THR A 304 5.85 -3.91 11.39
CA THR A 304 6.98 -3.16 11.98
C THR A 304 6.51 -2.29 13.11
N ASN A 305 7.42 -2.04 14.05
CA ASN A 305 7.13 -1.26 15.24
C ASN A 305 8.24 -0.24 15.47
N TRP A 306 7.87 1.04 15.54
CA TRP A 306 8.76 2.13 15.89
C TRP A 306 8.34 2.71 17.24
N LEU A 307 9.22 3.42 17.90
CA LEU A 307 8.92 4.03 19.19
C LEU A 307 7.70 4.98 19.15
N ILE A 308 7.50 5.63 18.02
CA ILE A 308 6.45 6.64 17.80
C ILE A 308 5.54 6.31 16.59
N GLY A 309 5.59 5.11 16.07
CA GLY A 309 4.79 4.67 14.92
C GLY A 309 4.88 3.19 14.66
N GLY A 310 4.34 2.75 13.53
CA GLY A 310 4.39 1.36 13.12
C GLY A 310 3.61 1.11 11.83
N PHE A 311 3.77 -0.11 11.34
CA PHE A 311 3.02 -0.66 10.23
C PHE A 311 2.29 -1.92 10.69
N ALA A 312 1.00 -1.96 10.48
CA ALA A 312 0.17 -3.11 10.80
C ALA A 312 -0.73 -3.48 9.61
N MET A 313 -1.03 -4.77 9.53
CA MET A 313 -2.00 -5.32 8.59
C MET A 313 -3.17 -5.94 9.35
N GLY A 314 -4.38 -5.73 8.86
CA GLY A 314 -5.59 -6.28 9.46
C GLY A 314 -6.42 -7.05 8.45
N ILE A 315 -7.03 -8.14 8.88
CA ILE A 315 -8.11 -8.80 8.14
C ILE A 315 -9.40 -8.02 8.42
N VAL A 316 -10.07 -7.64 7.36
CA VAL A 316 -11.30 -6.85 7.40
C VAL A 316 -12.47 -7.65 6.91
N THR A 317 -13.56 -7.63 7.67
CA THR A 317 -14.87 -8.15 7.27
C THR A 317 -15.92 -7.07 7.46
N GLY A 318 -17.08 -7.25 6.86
CA GLY A 318 -18.19 -6.32 7.00
C GLY A 318 -19.21 -6.45 5.89
N GLU A 319 -19.97 -5.36 5.71
CA GLU A 319 -21.06 -5.31 4.73
C GLU A 319 -20.91 -4.05 3.85
N LEU A 320 -21.07 -4.24 2.57
CA LEU A 320 -21.13 -3.19 1.58
C LEU A 320 -22.53 -3.13 1.00
N SER A 321 -23.16 -1.97 1.10
CA SER A 321 -24.45 -1.70 0.49
C SER A 321 -24.26 -0.79 -0.72
N TYR A 322 -24.64 -1.29 -1.88
CA TYR A 322 -24.51 -0.56 -3.13
C TYR A 322 -25.59 -1.03 -4.10
N ASP A 323 -26.22 -0.09 -4.83
CA ASP A 323 -27.28 -0.37 -5.80
C ASP A 323 -28.44 -1.18 -5.20
N GLY A 324 -28.82 -0.84 -3.94
CA GLY A 324 -29.88 -1.53 -3.19
C GLY A 324 -29.55 -2.96 -2.78
N THR A 325 -28.33 -3.43 -3.02
CA THR A 325 -27.88 -4.78 -2.65
C THR A 325 -26.84 -4.70 -1.54
N VAL A 326 -27.02 -5.50 -0.50
CA VAL A 326 -26.02 -5.69 0.56
C VAL A 326 -25.16 -6.91 0.24
N ARG A 327 -23.87 -6.76 0.34
CA ARG A 327 -22.87 -7.78 0.05
C ARG A 327 -21.91 -7.93 1.21
N PRO A 328 -21.59 -9.14 1.65
CA PRO A 328 -20.47 -9.33 2.57
C PRO A 328 -19.14 -8.96 1.87
N ILE A 329 -18.23 -8.42 2.66
CA ILE A 329 -16.87 -8.12 2.20
C ILE A 329 -15.83 -8.86 3.05
N TYR A 330 -14.72 -9.17 2.38
CA TYR A 330 -13.51 -9.66 3.00
C TYR A 330 -12.31 -8.95 2.40
N GLY A 331 -11.29 -8.68 3.21
CA GLY A 331 -10.13 -7.97 2.69
C GLY A 331 -9.04 -7.69 3.69
N LEU A 332 -8.16 -6.77 3.28
CA LEU A 332 -7.02 -6.31 4.05
C LEU A 332 -7.15 -4.83 4.39
N ALA A 333 -6.72 -4.47 5.59
CA ALA A 333 -6.42 -3.11 5.96
C ALA A 333 -4.91 -2.95 6.12
N GLU A 334 -4.37 -1.93 5.48
CA GLU A 334 -3.02 -1.45 5.70
C GLU A 334 -3.07 -0.21 6.59
N LEU A 335 -2.34 -0.23 7.68
CA LEU A 335 -2.39 0.78 8.72
C LEU A 335 -0.96 1.24 9.03
N ILE A 336 -0.65 2.50 8.72
CA ILE A 336 0.66 3.10 8.98
C ILE A 336 0.49 4.32 9.88
N ARG A 337 1.36 4.44 10.86
CA ARG A 337 1.36 5.57 11.79
C ARG A 337 2.78 6.00 12.20
#